data_abb43438789dfd2570062442a0682823
#
_entry.id   abb43438789dfd2570062442a0682823
#
_cell.length_a   1.000
_cell.length_b   1.000
_cell.length_c   1.000
_cell.angle_alpha   90.00
_cell.angle_beta   90.00
_cell.angle_gamma   90.00
#
_symmetry.space_group_name_H-M   'P 1'
#
loop_
_entity.id
_entity.type
_entity.pdbx_description
1 polymer ?
#
loop_
_entity_poly.entity_id
_entity_poly.type
_entity_poly.pdbx_seq_one_letter_code
_entity_poly.pdbx_strand_id
1 'polypeptide(L)'
;MTAPTQNTFEDLYRESVKDGGPIVPWDSKDAKPRIKELALLGAVRGDVLDIGCGLGDNAIYLAQQGFNVTGLDFAPSAIEQAKGRAAAAGVTIDFHVADATELDGWESRFDTVIDSGVYHCFDNEGNAKYASALHRSTRPGARWYIWCFAHGGVHGVPTPFQNALRAEQIEQTLTANGWTVLQLNPTTMAAPKAEFLNAIRGTYRGDPKVLDRLEQDVDDPLLYVPVYTVIAERA
;
A
#
# COMPACT_ATOMS: atom_id res chain seq x y z
N MET A 1 10.57 17.88 5.81
CA MET A 1 9.34 17.61 6.57
C MET A 1 9.05 16.14 6.48
N THR A 2 8.73 15.53 7.60
CA THR A 2 8.49 14.11 7.79
C THR A 2 7.30 13.62 6.97
N ALA A 3 7.36 12.36 6.52
CA ALA A 3 6.21 11.61 6.01
C ALA A 3 4.99 11.77 6.96
N PRO A 4 3.75 11.54 6.48
CA PRO A 4 2.57 11.56 7.35
C PRO A 4 2.86 10.68 8.57
N THR A 5 2.65 11.22 9.77
CA THR A 5 2.87 10.45 11.00
C THR A 5 1.76 9.42 11.16
N GLN A 6 2.01 8.37 11.92
CA GLN A 6 1.00 7.38 12.29
C GLN A 6 -0.31 8.03 12.78
N ASN A 7 -0.20 9.08 13.59
CA ASN A 7 -1.37 9.83 14.07
C ASN A 7 -2.23 10.43 12.94
N THR A 8 -1.62 10.85 11.84
CA THR A 8 -2.36 11.44 10.69
C THR A 8 -3.27 10.42 10.00
N PHE A 9 -2.82 9.19 9.84
CA PHE A 9 -3.62 8.12 9.23
C PHE A 9 -4.74 7.64 10.17
N GLU A 10 -4.41 7.43 11.46
CA GLU A 10 -5.42 7.07 12.46
C GLU A 10 -6.51 8.12 12.56
N ASP A 11 -6.16 9.40 12.61
CA ASP A 11 -7.13 10.50 12.62
C ASP A 11 -8.00 10.48 11.37
N LEU A 12 -7.44 10.25 10.19
CA LEU A 12 -8.19 10.16 8.95
C LEU A 12 -9.22 9.03 8.98
N TYR A 13 -8.82 7.83 9.38
CA TYR A 13 -9.75 6.69 9.50
C TYR A 13 -10.82 6.91 10.55
N ARG A 14 -10.46 7.47 11.72
CA ARG A 14 -11.40 7.77 12.79
C ARG A 14 -12.42 8.83 12.39
N GLU A 15 -11.99 9.86 11.67
CA GLU A 15 -12.88 10.95 11.23
C GLU A 15 -13.73 10.53 10.02
N SER A 16 -13.28 9.62 9.18
CA SER A 16 -13.96 9.21 7.94
C SER A 16 -15.34 8.56 8.17
N VAL A 17 -15.57 7.99 9.34
CA VAL A 17 -16.87 7.37 9.68
C VAL A 17 -17.91 8.35 10.22
N LYS A 18 -17.52 9.59 10.51
CA LYS A 18 -18.43 10.64 10.95
C LYS A 18 -19.23 11.18 9.78
N ASP A 19 -20.46 11.63 10.06
CA ASP A 19 -21.30 12.27 9.06
C ASP A 19 -20.59 13.53 8.51
N GLY A 20 -20.41 13.60 7.18
CA GLY A 20 -19.62 14.64 6.53
C GLY A 20 -18.11 14.54 6.76
N GLY A 21 -17.59 13.42 7.25
CA GLY A 21 -16.17 13.19 7.49
C GLY A 21 -15.34 13.13 6.20
N PRO A 22 -13.98 13.16 6.33
CA PRO A 22 -13.09 13.15 5.18
C PRO A 22 -13.19 11.84 4.40
N ILE A 23 -13.04 11.93 3.08
CA ILE A 23 -12.91 10.75 2.22
C ILE A 23 -11.50 10.17 2.40
N VAL A 24 -11.40 8.85 2.58
CA VAL A 24 -10.13 8.14 2.56
C VAL A 24 -9.71 7.95 1.08
N PRO A 25 -8.63 8.59 0.61
CA PRO A 25 -8.32 8.70 -0.83
C PRO A 25 -8.06 7.37 -1.53
N TRP A 26 -7.60 6.38 -0.77
CA TRP A 26 -7.27 5.05 -1.28
C TRP A 26 -8.40 4.03 -1.06
N ASP A 27 -9.51 4.43 -0.43
CA ASP A 27 -10.70 3.60 -0.23
C ASP A 27 -11.47 3.46 -1.55
N SER A 28 -11.19 2.42 -2.30
CA SER A 28 -11.87 2.12 -3.57
C SER A 28 -13.13 1.28 -3.43
N LYS A 29 -13.48 0.84 -2.22
CA LYS A 29 -14.58 -0.09 -1.95
C LYS A 29 -14.45 -1.43 -2.70
N ASP A 30 -13.28 -1.70 -3.24
CA ASP A 30 -12.97 -2.89 -4.02
C ASP A 30 -11.46 -3.11 -4.03
N ALA A 31 -11.02 -4.36 -4.22
CA ALA A 31 -9.60 -4.67 -4.32
C ALA A 31 -8.96 -4.00 -5.54
N LYS A 32 -7.69 -3.61 -5.39
CA LYS A 32 -6.95 -3.01 -6.50
C LYS A 32 -6.87 -3.98 -7.68
N PRO A 33 -7.08 -3.50 -8.94
CA PRO A 33 -7.10 -4.37 -10.13
C PRO A 33 -5.89 -5.28 -10.23
N ARG A 34 -4.69 -4.78 -9.89
CA ARG A 34 -3.46 -5.56 -9.94
C ARG A 34 -3.45 -6.73 -8.95
N ILE A 35 -4.08 -6.59 -7.80
CA ILE A 35 -4.20 -7.69 -6.81
C ILE A 35 -5.13 -8.78 -7.34
N LYS A 36 -6.22 -8.38 -7.99
CA LYS A 36 -7.11 -9.30 -8.68
C LYS A 36 -6.38 -10.07 -9.78
N GLU A 37 -5.58 -9.38 -10.59
CA GLU A 37 -4.74 -10.03 -11.63
C GLU A 37 -3.76 -11.03 -11.02
N LEU A 38 -3.04 -10.68 -9.96
CA LEU A 38 -2.10 -11.60 -9.29
C LEU A 38 -2.80 -12.87 -8.80
N ALA A 39 -3.98 -12.73 -8.20
CA ALA A 39 -4.77 -13.88 -7.73
C ALA A 39 -5.23 -14.75 -8.90
N LEU A 40 -5.79 -14.15 -9.97
CA LEU A 40 -6.26 -14.85 -11.16
C LEU A 40 -5.14 -15.57 -11.92
N LEU A 41 -3.95 -15.00 -11.93
CA LEU A 41 -2.77 -15.60 -12.58
C LEU A 41 -2.05 -16.66 -11.71
N GLY A 42 -2.56 -16.96 -10.50
CA GLY A 42 -1.94 -17.91 -9.59
C GLY A 42 -0.61 -17.42 -8.99
N ALA A 43 -0.37 -16.10 -8.99
CA ALA A 43 0.83 -15.51 -8.43
C ALA A 43 0.74 -15.37 -6.90
N VAL A 44 -0.47 -15.22 -6.35
CA VAL A 44 -0.75 -15.29 -4.91
C VAL A 44 -0.80 -16.75 -4.48
N ARG A 45 -0.13 -17.10 -3.38
CA ARG A 45 -0.05 -18.49 -2.90
C ARG A 45 0.09 -18.55 -1.38
N GLY A 46 -0.34 -19.68 -0.81
CA GLY A 46 -0.19 -19.99 0.60
C GLY A 46 -0.88 -19.01 1.55
N ASP A 47 -0.25 -18.77 2.70
CA ASP A 47 -0.71 -17.80 3.68
C ASP A 47 -0.34 -16.38 3.25
N VAL A 48 -1.33 -15.50 3.21
CA VAL A 48 -1.19 -14.13 2.67
C VAL A 48 -1.19 -13.11 3.79
N LEU A 49 -0.22 -12.19 3.75
CA LEU A 49 -0.19 -10.97 4.54
C LEU A 49 -0.58 -9.78 3.68
N ASP A 50 -1.66 -9.08 4.03
CA ASP A 50 -1.98 -7.75 3.53
C ASP A 50 -1.47 -6.73 4.55
N ILE A 51 -0.29 -6.16 4.29
CA ILE A 51 0.40 -5.25 5.22
C ILE A 51 0.01 -3.80 4.93
N GLY A 52 -0.38 -3.04 5.97
CA GLY A 52 -1.03 -1.75 5.81
C GLY A 52 -2.38 -1.92 5.13
N CYS A 53 -3.16 -2.90 5.60
CA CYS A 53 -4.39 -3.33 4.93
C CYS A 53 -5.49 -2.26 4.89
N GLY A 54 -5.37 -1.18 5.67
CA GLY A 54 -6.35 -0.11 5.77
C GLY A 54 -7.74 -0.65 6.05
N LEU A 55 -8.70 -0.35 5.18
CA LEU A 55 -10.10 -0.76 5.33
C LEU A 55 -10.38 -2.19 4.83
N GLY A 56 -9.34 -2.94 4.42
CA GLY A 56 -9.39 -4.37 4.17
C GLY A 56 -9.85 -4.79 2.78
N ASP A 57 -9.99 -3.89 1.81
CA ASP A 57 -10.56 -4.23 0.48
C ASP A 57 -9.77 -5.34 -0.23
N ASN A 58 -8.44 -5.29 -0.21
CA ASN A 58 -7.58 -6.31 -0.82
C ASN A 58 -7.68 -7.64 -0.06
N ALA A 59 -7.60 -7.59 1.28
CA ALA A 59 -7.71 -8.76 2.14
C ALA A 59 -9.06 -9.46 1.96
N ILE A 60 -10.17 -8.71 1.89
CA ILE A 60 -11.53 -9.24 1.69
C ILE A 60 -11.61 -9.98 0.35
N TYR A 61 -11.13 -9.35 -0.73
CA TYR A 61 -11.14 -9.99 -2.04
C TYR A 61 -10.33 -11.30 -2.04
N LEU A 62 -9.11 -11.29 -1.48
CA LEU A 62 -8.26 -12.47 -1.42
C LEU A 62 -8.90 -13.61 -0.58
N ALA A 63 -9.55 -13.26 0.54
CA ALA A 63 -10.29 -14.23 1.34
C ALA A 63 -11.50 -14.83 0.58
N GLN A 64 -12.21 -14.02 -0.23
CA GLN A 64 -13.26 -14.48 -1.13
C GLN A 64 -12.75 -15.43 -2.22
N GLN A 65 -11.46 -15.29 -2.63
CA GLN A 65 -10.81 -16.25 -3.55
C GLN A 65 -10.31 -17.52 -2.84
N GLY A 66 -10.53 -17.66 -1.53
CA GLY A 66 -10.18 -18.84 -0.75
C GLY A 66 -8.79 -18.83 -0.14
N PHE A 67 -8.08 -17.71 -0.17
CA PHE A 67 -6.78 -17.57 0.52
C PHE A 67 -6.97 -17.41 2.04
N ASN A 68 -6.00 -17.93 2.80
CA ASN A 68 -5.88 -17.63 4.23
C ASN A 68 -5.17 -16.28 4.38
N VAL A 69 -5.89 -15.26 4.84
CA VAL A 69 -5.41 -13.87 4.84
C VAL A 69 -5.30 -13.33 6.25
N THR A 70 -4.15 -12.71 6.54
CA THR A 70 -3.94 -11.86 7.70
C THR A 70 -3.81 -10.41 7.22
N GLY A 71 -4.58 -9.50 7.81
CA GLY A 71 -4.48 -8.06 7.55
C GLY A 71 -3.87 -7.34 8.73
N LEU A 72 -2.78 -6.62 8.51
CA LEU A 72 -2.11 -5.82 9.53
C LEU A 72 -2.14 -4.34 9.15
N ASP A 73 -2.50 -3.49 10.11
CA ASP A 73 -2.40 -2.03 9.97
C ASP A 73 -2.05 -1.44 11.36
N PHE A 74 -1.33 -0.32 11.38
CA PHE A 74 -1.01 0.33 12.65
C PHE A 74 -2.20 1.13 13.23
N ALA A 75 -3.20 1.47 12.41
CA ALA A 75 -4.35 2.28 12.79
C ALA A 75 -5.49 1.42 13.37
N PRO A 76 -5.82 1.51 14.67
CA PRO A 76 -6.92 0.77 15.26
C PRO A 76 -8.27 1.03 14.58
N SER A 77 -8.54 2.28 14.18
CA SER A 77 -9.77 2.65 13.49
C SER A 77 -9.90 2.02 12.10
N ALA A 78 -8.78 1.79 11.39
CA ALA A 78 -8.78 1.06 10.13
C ALA A 78 -9.14 -0.41 10.36
N ILE A 79 -8.52 -1.05 11.34
CA ILE A 79 -8.74 -2.46 11.68
C ILE A 79 -10.19 -2.71 12.12
N GLU A 80 -10.77 -1.82 12.92
CA GLU A 80 -12.18 -1.93 13.32
C GLU A 80 -13.11 -1.89 12.10
N GLN A 81 -12.90 -0.93 11.19
CA GLN A 81 -13.68 -0.83 9.96
C GLN A 81 -13.46 -2.03 9.03
N ALA A 82 -12.21 -2.51 8.88
CA ALA A 82 -11.89 -3.69 8.08
C ALA A 82 -12.63 -4.94 8.59
N LYS A 83 -12.67 -5.17 9.91
CA LYS A 83 -13.46 -6.25 10.52
C LYS A 83 -14.93 -6.14 10.21
N GLY A 84 -15.50 -4.94 10.30
CA GLY A 84 -16.91 -4.69 9.94
C GLY A 84 -17.20 -4.97 8.47
N ARG A 85 -16.32 -4.56 7.56
CA ARG A 85 -16.44 -4.82 6.11
C ARG A 85 -16.30 -6.30 5.78
N ALA A 86 -15.36 -7.01 6.40
CA ALA A 86 -15.18 -8.45 6.21
C ALA A 86 -16.41 -9.24 6.68
N ALA A 87 -16.98 -8.90 7.84
CA ALA A 87 -18.20 -9.49 8.33
C ALA A 87 -19.39 -9.25 7.38
N ALA A 88 -19.53 -8.04 6.84
CA ALA A 88 -20.56 -7.71 5.85
C ALA A 88 -20.37 -8.47 4.53
N ALA A 89 -19.10 -8.76 4.15
CA ALA A 89 -18.76 -9.55 2.98
C ALA A 89 -18.83 -11.08 3.20
N GLY A 90 -19.12 -11.53 4.43
CA GLY A 90 -19.25 -12.95 4.77
C GLY A 90 -17.94 -13.72 4.78
N VAL A 91 -16.80 -13.05 4.98
CA VAL A 91 -15.47 -13.67 5.06
C VAL A 91 -14.85 -13.52 6.44
N THR A 92 -13.99 -14.46 6.80
CA THR A 92 -13.20 -14.41 8.03
C THR A 92 -11.75 -14.09 7.69
N ILE A 93 -11.21 -13.04 8.30
CA ILE A 93 -9.84 -12.57 8.11
C ILE A 93 -9.25 -12.25 9.48
N ASP A 94 -7.99 -12.61 9.67
CA ASP A 94 -7.25 -12.35 10.91
C ASP A 94 -6.68 -10.92 10.90
N PHE A 95 -7.45 -9.94 11.39
CA PHE A 95 -7.06 -8.54 11.41
C PHE A 95 -6.48 -8.13 12.76
N HIS A 96 -5.25 -7.53 12.74
CA HIS A 96 -4.58 -7.04 13.94
C HIS A 96 -3.98 -5.65 13.75
N VAL A 97 -3.90 -4.92 14.85
CA VAL A 97 -3.12 -3.68 14.92
C VAL A 97 -1.65 -4.06 15.12
N ALA A 98 -0.77 -3.63 14.21
CA ALA A 98 0.66 -3.93 14.28
C ALA A 98 1.50 -2.84 13.60
N ASP A 99 2.72 -2.64 14.10
CA ASP A 99 3.74 -1.83 13.42
C ASP A 99 4.46 -2.70 12.39
N ALA A 100 4.41 -2.33 11.13
CA ALA A 100 5.02 -3.07 10.03
C ALA A 100 6.56 -3.19 10.15
N THR A 101 7.19 -2.32 10.94
CA THR A 101 8.65 -2.33 11.13
C THR A 101 9.11 -3.29 12.23
N GLU A 102 8.21 -3.85 13.03
CA GLU A 102 8.55 -4.72 14.16
C GLU A 102 8.17 -6.18 13.90
N LEU A 103 6.93 -6.51 13.69
CA LEU A 103 6.36 -7.83 13.36
C LEU A 103 6.89 -9.01 14.20
N ASP A 104 7.16 -8.79 15.49
CA ASP A 104 7.55 -9.85 16.41
C ASP A 104 6.36 -10.79 16.70
N GLY A 105 6.61 -12.10 16.74
CA GLY A 105 5.57 -13.13 16.88
C GLY A 105 4.90 -13.55 15.57
N TRP A 106 5.39 -13.03 14.43
CA TRP A 106 4.88 -13.36 13.09
C TRP A 106 5.89 -14.17 12.25
N GLU A 107 6.94 -14.72 12.87
CA GLU A 107 8.05 -15.35 12.19
C GLU A 107 7.62 -16.52 11.30
N SER A 108 8.13 -16.55 10.08
CA SER A 108 7.95 -17.63 9.09
C SER A 108 6.48 -18.05 8.87
N ARG A 109 5.56 -17.09 8.82
CA ARG A 109 4.12 -17.36 8.67
C ARG A 109 3.60 -17.21 7.25
N PHE A 110 4.17 -16.32 6.44
CA PHE A 110 3.56 -15.91 5.19
C PHE A 110 4.33 -16.38 3.96
N ASP A 111 3.59 -16.76 2.91
CA ASP A 111 4.11 -17.14 1.60
C ASP A 111 3.96 -16.01 0.58
N THR A 112 3.01 -15.10 0.82
CA THR A 112 2.75 -13.93 -0.01
C THR A 112 2.56 -12.70 0.87
N VAL A 113 3.21 -11.59 0.51
CA VAL A 113 2.98 -10.28 1.12
C VAL A 113 2.46 -9.33 0.04
N ILE A 114 1.36 -8.65 0.35
CA ILE A 114 0.77 -7.57 -0.44
C ILE A 114 1.06 -6.25 0.26
N ASP A 115 1.71 -5.33 -0.43
CA ASP A 115 1.99 -3.96 0.00
C ASP A 115 1.41 -2.98 -1.02
N SER A 116 0.28 -2.42 -0.71
CA SER A 116 -0.39 -1.45 -1.57
C SER A 116 -0.28 -0.04 -1.01
N GLY A 117 0.96 0.49 -0.96
CA GLY A 117 1.19 1.88 -0.57
C GLY A 117 1.81 2.10 0.80
N VAL A 118 2.38 1.07 1.44
CA VAL A 118 3.08 1.20 2.72
C VAL A 118 4.54 1.59 2.55
N TYR A 119 5.25 0.97 1.59
CA TYR A 119 6.69 1.12 1.42
C TYR A 119 7.13 2.59 1.29
N HIS A 120 6.36 3.44 0.63
CA HIS A 120 6.68 4.87 0.48
C HIS A 120 6.30 5.74 1.68
N CYS A 121 5.74 5.15 2.74
CA CYS A 121 5.42 5.88 3.98
C CYS A 121 6.63 6.01 4.92
N PHE A 122 7.69 5.25 4.69
CA PHE A 122 8.88 5.25 5.52
C PHE A 122 10.03 6.04 4.88
N ASP A 123 10.95 6.50 5.71
CA ASP A 123 12.28 6.95 5.28
C ASP A 123 13.22 5.75 5.04
N ASN A 124 14.47 6.01 4.69
CA ASN A 124 15.43 4.95 4.37
C ASN A 124 15.69 3.99 5.54
N GLU A 125 15.74 4.49 6.79
CA GLU A 125 15.93 3.66 7.98
C GLU A 125 14.69 2.82 8.25
N GLY A 126 13.50 3.44 8.17
CA GLY A 126 12.22 2.76 8.31
C GLY A 126 12.03 1.67 7.25
N ASN A 127 12.39 1.93 5.98
CA ASN A 127 12.32 0.94 4.91
C ASN A 127 13.25 -0.26 5.16
N ALA A 128 14.44 -0.05 5.72
CA ALA A 128 15.34 -1.15 6.07
C ALA A 128 14.77 -2.00 7.22
N LYS A 129 14.23 -1.38 8.27
CA LYS A 129 13.53 -2.08 9.36
C LYS A 129 12.34 -2.88 8.85
N TYR A 130 11.52 -2.26 8.02
CA TYR A 130 10.35 -2.86 7.40
C TYR A 130 10.71 -4.08 6.54
N ALA A 131 11.68 -3.94 5.63
CA ALA A 131 12.14 -5.04 4.80
C ALA A 131 12.71 -6.21 5.64
N SER A 132 13.45 -5.91 6.71
CA SER A 132 13.97 -6.90 7.66
C SER A 132 12.84 -7.59 8.44
N ALA A 133 11.84 -6.85 8.92
CA ALA A 133 10.70 -7.40 9.64
C ALA A 133 9.87 -8.35 8.75
N LEU A 134 9.59 -7.94 7.51
CA LEU A 134 8.90 -8.81 6.54
C LEU A 134 9.74 -10.04 6.16
N HIS A 135 11.05 -9.90 6.05
CA HIS A 135 11.92 -11.05 5.82
C HIS A 135 11.80 -12.08 6.95
N ARG A 136 11.77 -11.66 8.22
CA ARG A 136 11.57 -12.59 9.35
C ARG A 136 10.17 -13.21 9.35
N SER A 137 9.14 -12.47 8.98
CA SER A 137 7.75 -12.93 9.04
C SER A 137 7.34 -13.85 7.89
N THR A 138 8.12 -13.92 6.82
CA THR A 138 7.82 -14.74 5.65
C THR A 138 8.57 -16.07 5.68
N ARG A 139 8.19 -17.04 4.83
CA ARG A 139 8.91 -18.31 4.60
C ARG A 139 9.94 -18.13 3.48
N PRO A 140 11.01 -18.96 3.42
CA PRO A 140 11.89 -18.98 2.27
C PRO A 140 11.10 -19.18 0.95
N GLY A 141 11.45 -18.40 -0.07
CA GLY A 141 10.74 -18.37 -1.35
C GLY A 141 9.42 -17.59 -1.34
N ALA A 142 9.05 -16.94 -0.25
CA ALA A 142 7.88 -16.07 -0.21
C ALA A 142 8.01 -14.89 -1.18
N ARG A 143 6.88 -14.43 -1.71
CA ARG A 143 6.81 -13.29 -2.64
C ARG A 143 6.26 -12.06 -1.94
N TRP A 144 6.93 -10.93 -2.15
CA TRP A 144 6.46 -9.60 -1.73
C TRP A 144 6.15 -8.76 -2.95
N TYR A 145 4.89 -8.37 -3.08
CA TYR A 145 4.36 -7.52 -4.14
C TYR A 145 4.17 -6.11 -3.60
N ILE A 146 4.90 -5.13 -4.15
CA ILE A 146 4.93 -3.75 -3.68
C ILE A 146 4.43 -2.79 -4.75
N TRP A 147 3.58 -1.85 -4.33
CA TRP A 147 3.23 -0.65 -5.09
C TRP A 147 3.63 0.57 -4.29
N CYS A 148 4.59 1.34 -4.78
CA CYS A 148 5.05 2.54 -4.11
C CYS A 148 5.25 3.69 -5.10
N PHE A 149 5.18 4.93 -4.63
CA PHE A 149 5.34 6.11 -5.49
C PHE A 149 6.72 6.17 -6.15
N ALA A 150 6.72 6.42 -7.47
CA ALA A 150 7.94 6.48 -8.29
C ALA A 150 8.45 7.92 -8.41
N HIS A 151 9.73 8.13 -8.08
CA HIS A 151 10.41 9.42 -8.28
C HIS A 151 10.67 9.69 -9.77
N GLY A 152 10.61 10.96 -10.15
CA GLY A 152 10.97 11.42 -11.51
C GLY A 152 9.87 11.31 -12.55
N GLY A 153 8.71 10.79 -12.17
CA GLY A 153 7.59 10.60 -13.09
C GLY A 153 7.72 9.35 -13.96
N VAL A 154 6.63 8.97 -14.59
CA VAL A 154 6.54 7.78 -15.46
C VAL A 154 5.75 8.14 -16.71
N HIS A 155 6.26 7.77 -17.88
CA HIS A 155 5.61 8.01 -19.19
C HIS A 155 5.14 9.46 -19.40
N GLY A 156 5.94 10.44 -18.93
CA GLY A 156 5.61 11.87 -19.05
C GLY A 156 4.66 12.41 -17.97
N VAL A 157 4.13 11.55 -17.10
CA VAL A 157 3.33 11.95 -15.93
C VAL A 157 4.27 12.30 -14.78
N PRO A 158 4.29 13.56 -14.27
CA PRO A 158 5.16 13.92 -13.16
C PRO A 158 4.66 13.32 -11.85
N THR A 159 5.60 13.00 -10.94
CA THR A 159 5.24 12.61 -9.59
C THR A 159 4.97 13.85 -8.72
N PRO A 160 3.79 13.96 -8.09
CA PRO A 160 3.48 15.06 -7.19
C PRO A 160 3.98 14.83 -5.74
N PHE A 161 4.59 13.67 -5.45
CA PHE A 161 4.88 13.25 -4.08
C PHE A 161 6.35 13.41 -3.72
N GLN A 162 6.61 14.01 -2.54
CA GLN A 162 7.96 14.17 -2.02
C GLN A 162 8.56 12.87 -1.45
N ASN A 163 7.72 11.95 -1.02
CA ASN A 163 8.08 10.61 -0.54
C ASN A 163 8.15 9.57 -1.65
N ALA A 164 8.18 10.00 -2.91
CA ALA A 164 8.42 9.12 -4.04
C ALA A 164 9.88 8.61 -4.03
N LEU A 165 10.04 7.33 -4.32
CA LEU A 165 11.29 6.60 -4.18
C LEU A 165 12.01 6.45 -5.52
N ARG A 166 13.33 6.32 -5.48
CA ARG A 166 14.14 5.95 -6.65
C ARG A 166 14.27 4.43 -6.74
N ALA A 167 14.28 3.90 -7.96
CA ALA A 167 14.43 2.46 -8.20
C ALA A 167 15.64 1.87 -7.50
N GLU A 168 16.79 2.58 -7.59
CA GLU A 168 18.06 2.15 -7.00
C GLU A 168 17.99 2.06 -5.47
N GLN A 169 17.24 2.97 -4.81
CA GLN A 169 17.04 2.94 -3.35
C GLN A 169 16.24 1.71 -2.92
N ILE A 170 15.17 1.40 -3.68
CA ILE A 170 14.32 0.23 -3.40
C ILE A 170 15.18 -1.04 -3.55
N GLU A 171 15.87 -1.20 -4.67
CA GLU A 171 16.70 -2.38 -4.96
C GLU A 171 17.79 -2.58 -3.91
N GLN A 172 18.53 -1.52 -3.55
CA GLN A 172 19.56 -1.56 -2.52
C GLN A 172 18.99 -1.97 -1.15
N THR A 173 17.88 -1.37 -0.75
CA THR A 173 17.26 -1.67 0.56
C THR A 173 16.78 -3.11 0.61
N LEU A 174 16.07 -3.59 -0.41
CA LEU A 174 15.55 -4.95 -0.45
C LEU A 174 16.69 -5.97 -0.44
N THR A 175 17.69 -5.79 -1.30
CA THR A 175 18.85 -6.70 -1.40
C THR A 175 19.65 -6.75 -0.09
N ALA A 176 19.89 -5.61 0.55
CA ALA A 176 20.59 -5.54 1.83
C ALA A 176 19.84 -6.25 2.98
N ASN A 177 18.54 -6.49 2.84
CA ASN A 177 17.69 -7.13 3.84
C ASN A 177 17.21 -8.54 3.43
N GLY A 178 17.93 -9.23 2.55
CA GLY A 178 17.72 -10.65 2.22
C GLY A 178 16.67 -10.92 1.16
N TRP A 179 16.25 -9.90 0.41
CA TRP A 179 15.30 -10.03 -0.69
C TRP A 179 16.00 -10.04 -2.05
N THR A 180 15.62 -10.94 -2.93
CA THR A 180 16.00 -10.91 -4.34
C THR A 180 14.94 -10.15 -5.12
N VAL A 181 15.31 -9.02 -5.75
CA VAL A 181 14.40 -8.25 -6.59
C VAL A 181 14.27 -8.95 -7.94
N LEU A 182 13.10 -9.48 -8.23
CA LEU A 182 12.81 -10.20 -9.49
C LEU A 182 12.31 -9.26 -10.56
N GLN A 183 11.58 -8.21 -10.15
CA GLN A 183 11.01 -7.23 -11.04
C GLN A 183 10.92 -5.87 -10.32
N LEU A 184 11.27 -4.81 -11.00
CA LEU A 184 11.05 -3.43 -10.59
C LEU A 184 10.74 -2.60 -11.83
N ASN A 185 9.46 -2.29 -12.04
CA ASN A 185 9.00 -1.60 -13.24
C ASN A 185 8.26 -0.32 -12.90
N PRO A 186 8.58 0.79 -13.57
CA PRO A 186 7.76 1.99 -13.50
C PRO A 186 6.44 1.79 -14.24
N THR A 187 5.35 2.26 -13.62
CA THR A 187 4.00 2.25 -14.19
C THR A 187 3.17 3.37 -13.59
N THR A 188 1.89 3.43 -13.91
CA THR A 188 0.95 4.35 -13.29
C THR A 188 -0.17 3.58 -12.59
N MET A 189 -0.70 4.18 -11.53
CA MET A 189 -1.89 3.72 -10.83
C MET A 189 -3.00 4.76 -11.05
N ALA A 190 -4.16 4.31 -11.50
CA ALA A 190 -5.33 5.17 -11.65
C ALA A 190 -5.95 5.44 -10.28
N ALA A 191 -6.28 6.70 -10.02
CA ALA A 191 -7.01 7.15 -8.84
C ALA A 191 -8.14 8.10 -9.27
N PRO A 192 -9.29 8.14 -8.56
CA PRO A 192 -10.32 9.15 -8.79
C PRO A 192 -9.72 10.55 -8.60
N LYS A 193 -9.72 11.37 -9.67
CA LYS A 193 -8.95 12.62 -9.73
C LYS A 193 -9.37 13.63 -8.67
N ALA A 194 -10.67 13.91 -8.57
CA ALA A 194 -11.17 14.94 -7.66
C ALA A 194 -10.92 14.57 -6.20
N GLU A 195 -11.23 13.34 -5.80
CA GLU A 195 -11.04 12.85 -4.44
C GLU A 195 -9.57 12.81 -4.06
N PHE A 196 -8.73 12.32 -4.99
CA PHE A 196 -7.30 12.22 -4.75
C PHE A 196 -6.64 13.58 -4.62
N LEU A 197 -6.92 14.55 -5.52
CA LEU A 197 -6.37 15.90 -5.44
C LEU A 197 -6.84 16.63 -4.18
N ASN A 198 -8.11 16.50 -3.80
CA ASN A 198 -8.63 17.08 -2.57
C ASN A 198 -7.90 16.54 -1.33
N ALA A 199 -7.66 15.23 -1.29
CA ALA A 199 -6.97 14.60 -0.17
C ALA A 199 -5.52 15.04 -0.02
N ILE A 200 -4.79 15.22 -1.14
CA ILE A 200 -3.37 15.61 -1.08
C ILE A 200 -3.15 17.11 -0.95
N ARG A 201 -4.13 17.99 -1.25
CA ARG A 201 -3.96 19.47 -1.19
C ARG A 201 -3.45 19.95 0.17
N GLY A 202 -3.96 19.40 1.25
CA GLY A 202 -3.56 19.76 2.61
C GLY A 202 -2.15 19.30 2.99
N THR A 203 -1.67 18.25 2.38
CA THR A 203 -0.38 17.60 2.69
C THR A 203 0.70 17.83 1.63
N TYR A 204 0.31 18.24 0.42
CA TYR A 204 1.24 18.51 -0.67
C TYR A 204 2.14 19.71 -0.34
N ARG A 205 3.45 19.51 -0.49
CA ARG A 205 4.48 20.52 -0.18
C ARG A 205 5.35 20.86 -1.40
N GLY A 206 4.98 20.40 -2.58
CA GLY A 206 5.61 20.77 -3.85
C GLY A 206 5.08 22.12 -4.39
N ASP A 207 5.38 22.41 -5.66
CA ASP A 207 4.85 23.59 -6.35
C ASP A 207 3.33 23.47 -6.50
N PRO A 208 2.51 24.35 -5.88
CA PRO A 208 1.05 24.31 -5.99
C PRO A 208 0.54 24.28 -7.43
N LYS A 209 1.26 24.92 -8.36
CA LYS A 209 0.94 24.92 -9.79
C LYS A 209 0.92 23.50 -10.40
N VAL A 210 1.56 22.54 -9.77
CA VAL A 210 1.49 21.13 -10.23
C VAL A 210 0.09 20.58 -9.99
N LEU A 211 -0.47 20.82 -8.80
CA LEU A 211 -1.84 20.39 -8.48
C LEU A 211 -2.86 21.12 -9.36
N ASP A 212 -2.69 22.41 -9.58
CA ASP A 212 -3.59 23.20 -10.44
C ASP A 212 -3.56 22.68 -11.88
N ARG A 213 -2.37 22.33 -12.40
CA ARG A 213 -2.24 21.72 -13.73
C ARG A 213 -2.89 20.34 -13.78
N LEU A 214 -2.66 19.50 -12.79
CA LEU A 214 -3.30 18.17 -12.73
C LEU A 214 -4.83 18.27 -12.64
N GLU A 215 -5.35 19.32 -12.03
CA GLU A 215 -6.79 19.57 -11.95
C GLU A 215 -7.36 20.06 -13.28
N GLN A 216 -6.64 20.96 -13.97
CA GLN A 216 -7.07 21.57 -15.21
C GLN A 216 -6.83 20.71 -16.45
N ASP A 217 -5.83 19.80 -16.38
CA ASP A 217 -5.44 18.97 -17.49
C ASP A 217 -6.38 17.77 -17.60
N VAL A 218 -7.17 17.78 -18.67
CA VAL A 218 -7.97 16.65 -19.18
C VAL A 218 -9.36 16.48 -18.54
N ASP A 219 -10.36 16.30 -19.39
CA ASP A 219 -11.71 15.79 -19.09
C ASP A 219 -11.72 14.33 -18.57
N ASP A 220 -10.57 13.78 -18.14
CA ASP A 220 -10.46 12.44 -17.58
C ASP A 220 -10.80 12.49 -16.07
N PRO A 221 -11.77 11.72 -15.60
CA PRO A 221 -12.09 11.62 -14.19
C PRO A 221 -11.01 10.91 -13.36
N LEU A 222 -10.01 10.31 -14.03
CA LEU A 222 -8.91 9.58 -13.40
C LEU A 222 -7.62 10.39 -13.44
N LEU A 223 -6.88 10.29 -12.35
CA LEU A 223 -5.48 10.72 -12.25
C LEU A 223 -4.58 9.49 -12.31
N TYR A 224 -3.57 9.53 -13.17
CA TYR A 224 -2.57 8.46 -13.27
C TYR A 224 -1.34 8.82 -12.44
N VAL A 225 -1.21 8.14 -11.31
CA VAL A 225 -0.14 8.40 -10.34
C VAL A 225 1.07 7.53 -10.67
N PRO A 226 2.27 8.11 -10.85
CA PRO A 226 3.49 7.33 -11.06
C PRO A 226 3.82 6.43 -9.87
N VAL A 227 3.97 5.13 -10.13
CA VAL A 227 4.34 4.13 -9.13
C VAL A 227 5.37 3.16 -9.68
N TYR A 228 6.13 2.51 -8.79
CA TYR A 228 6.80 1.26 -9.11
C TYR A 228 5.93 0.07 -8.73
N THR A 229 5.93 -0.94 -9.60
CA THR A 229 5.54 -2.30 -9.22
C THR A 229 6.83 -3.09 -8.97
N VAL A 230 6.95 -3.65 -7.77
CA VAL A 230 8.11 -4.46 -7.39
C VAL A 230 7.64 -5.86 -7.03
N ILE A 231 8.39 -6.85 -7.48
CA ILE A 231 8.25 -8.23 -7.04
C ILE A 231 9.60 -8.64 -6.45
N ALA A 232 9.59 -8.95 -5.15
CA ALA A 232 10.76 -9.47 -4.47
C ALA A 232 10.48 -10.88 -3.95
N GLU A 233 11.51 -11.70 -3.88
CA GLU A 233 11.46 -13.06 -3.33
C GLU A 233 12.40 -13.15 -2.14
N ARG A 234 11.93 -13.76 -1.06
CA ARG A 234 12.79 -14.09 0.06
C ARG A 234 13.79 -15.18 -0.34
N ALA A 235 15.08 -14.84 -0.27
CA ALA A 235 16.17 -15.79 -0.50
C ALA A 235 16.21 -16.91 0.55
#